data_ee20c920c006ec3550ebfdf938240fe4
#
_entry.id   ee20c920c006ec3550ebfdf938240fe4
#
_cell.length_a   1.000
_cell.length_b   1.000
_cell.length_c   1.000
_cell.angle_alpha   90.00
_cell.angle_beta   90.00
_cell.angle_gamma   90.00
#
_symmetry.space_group_name_H-M   'P 1'
#
loop_
_entity.id
_entity.type
_entity.pdbx_description
1 polymer ?
#
loop_
_entity_poly.entity_id
_entity_poly.type
_entity_poly.pdbx_seq_one_letter_code
_entity_poly.pdbx_strand_id
1 'polypeptide(L)'
;KGILLHQGESNTGEEEWPAKVKDVYDNLLADLNLKAEEVPLLAGEVVNADHGGTCAAMNPIIATLPQVIKNCAVVSSKGLSCAADHLHFDAAGYRVLGRRYAAAMLKMMGKELPTTEEIMKNTVEASSNMHGCDFPRLDKESRAYFRIFSPDVKRLQVDICGKKYDMDKDEHGWWTVKTDPLVVGFHYYFLLVDGFSVIDPMSCTYFGCSRMASGIEVPEGKEGDYYRPQ
;
A
#
# COMPACT_ATOMS: atom_id res chain seq x y z
N LYS A 1 3.98 -0.35 -16.53
CA LYS A 1 3.48 0.95 -17.04
C LYS A 1 2.00 1.04 -16.70
N GLY A 2 1.43 2.25 -16.59
CA GLY A 2 0.00 2.47 -16.32
C GLY A 2 -0.36 3.92 -16.59
N ILE A 3 -1.65 4.20 -16.65
CA ILE A 3 -2.21 5.53 -16.87
C ILE A 3 -2.98 5.93 -15.62
N LEU A 4 -2.72 7.14 -15.11
CA LEU A 4 -3.49 7.77 -14.05
C LEU A 4 -4.31 8.90 -14.69
N LEU A 5 -5.62 8.78 -14.62
CA LEU A 5 -6.57 9.76 -15.12
C LEU A 5 -7.27 10.45 -13.94
N HIS A 6 -7.21 11.77 -13.90
CA HIS A 6 -8.00 12.56 -12.96
C HIS A 6 -8.60 13.72 -13.74
N GLN A 7 -9.84 13.52 -14.18
CA GLN A 7 -10.58 14.47 -15.02
C GLN A 7 -12.06 14.11 -14.96
N GLY A 8 -12.91 15.10 -15.15
CA GLY A 8 -14.38 14.92 -15.20
C GLY A 8 -15.17 16.18 -14.92
N GLU A 9 -14.56 17.16 -14.26
CA GLU A 9 -15.25 18.36 -13.80
C GLU A 9 -15.92 19.12 -14.96
N SER A 10 -15.17 19.32 -16.06
CA SER A 10 -15.68 19.99 -17.26
C SER A 10 -16.70 19.19 -18.05
N ASN A 11 -16.84 17.91 -17.76
CA ASN A 11 -17.74 16.98 -18.43
C ASN A 11 -18.87 16.50 -17.52
N THR A 12 -19.14 17.21 -16.43
CA THR A 12 -20.16 16.82 -15.45
C THR A 12 -21.52 16.63 -16.13
N GLY A 13 -22.11 15.43 -15.98
CA GLY A 13 -23.36 15.04 -16.60
C GLY A 13 -23.27 14.54 -18.04
N GLU A 14 -22.07 14.41 -18.60
CA GLU A 14 -21.86 13.91 -19.95
C GLU A 14 -21.77 12.37 -19.96
N GLU A 15 -22.86 11.71 -20.26
CA GLU A 15 -22.96 10.24 -20.25
C GLU A 15 -22.04 9.56 -21.28
N GLU A 16 -21.64 10.26 -22.34
CA GLU A 16 -20.73 9.75 -23.38
C GLU A 16 -19.23 9.83 -22.96
N TRP A 17 -18.91 10.45 -21.82
CA TRP A 17 -17.54 10.63 -21.37
C TRP A 17 -16.74 9.31 -21.30
N PRO A 18 -17.26 8.15 -20.82
CA PRO A 18 -16.50 6.90 -20.80
C PRO A 18 -16.09 6.44 -22.20
N ALA A 19 -16.92 6.64 -23.21
CA ALA A 19 -16.60 6.31 -24.59
C ALA A 19 -15.46 7.21 -25.13
N LYS A 20 -15.50 8.51 -24.84
CA LYS A 20 -14.43 9.46 -25.23
C LYS A 20 -13.09 9.10 -24.55
N VAL A 21 -13.12 8.72 -23.28
CA VAL A 21 -11.92 8.26 -22.56
C VAL A 21 -11.37 6.99 -23.20
N LYS A 22 -12.26 6.08 -23.59
CA LYS A 22 -11.85 4.86 -24.29
C LYS A 22 -11.17 5.16 -25.62
N ASP A 23 -11.69 6.06 -26.41
CA ASP A 23 -11.10 6.46 -27.69
C ASP A 23 -9.69 7.05 -27.47
N VAL A 24 -9.52 7.91 -26.48
CA VAL A 24 -8.20 8.47 -26.11
C VAL A 24 -7.24 7.36 -25.66
N TYR A 25 -7.72 6.43 -24.83
CA TYR A 25 -6.93 5.30 -24.35
C TYR A 25 -6.47 4.40 -25.50
N ASP A 26 -7.39 4.01 -26.40
CA ASP A 26 -7.09 3.15 -27.54
C ASP A 26 -6.09 3.80 -28.50
N ASN A 27 -6.26 5.10 -28.80
CA ASN A 27 -5.33 5.86 -29.63
C ASN A 27 -3.94 5.93 -28.99
N LEU A 28 -3.85 6.19 -27.70
CA LEU A 28 -2.58 6.22 -26.97
C LEU A 28 -1.86 4.88 -27.03
N LEU A 29 -2.58 3.78 -26.85
CA LEU A 29 -2.02 2.43 -26.97
C LEU A 29 -1.50 2.16 -28.37
N ALA A 30 -2.27 2.53 -29.39
CA ALA A 30 -1.87 2.37 -30.79
C ALA A 30 -0.61 3.18 -31.12
N ASP A 31 -0.58 4.45 -30.77
CA ASP A 31 0.54 5.36 -31.04
C ASP A 31 1.85 4.92 -30.37
N LEU A 32 1.74 4.34 -29.16
CA LEU A 32 2.88 3.87 -28.38
C LEU A 32 3.19 2.37 -28.58
N ASN A 33 2.45 1.67 -29.44
CA ASN A 33 2.56 0.25 -29.67
C ASN A 33 2.52 -0.56 -28.36
N LEU A 34 1.50 -0.31 -27.52
CA LEU A 34 1.28 -0.95 -26.25
C LEU A 34 0.06 -1.85 -26.29
N LYS A 35 0.03 -2.87 -25.43
CA LYS A 35 -1.10 -3.78 -25.29
C LYS A 35 -1.97 -3.37 -24.10
N ALA A 36 -3.27 -3.39 -24.27
CA ALA A 36 -4.23 -3.01 -23.26
C ALA A 36 -4.10 -3.82 -21.95
N GLU A 37 -3.75 -5.12 -22.07
CA GLU A 37 -3.56 -6.00 -20.91
C GLU A 37 -2.35 -5.60 -20.04
N GLU A 38 -1.37 -4.89 -20.63
CA GLU A 38 -0.12 -4.49 -19.98
C GLU A 38 -0.17 -3.06 -19.42
N VAL A 39 -1.23 -2.30 -19.75
CA VAL A 39 -1.34 -0.87 -19.39
C VAL A 39 -2.66 -0.61 -18.65
N PRO A 40 -2.69 -0.84 -17.32
CA PRO A 40 -3.86 -0.49 -16.53
C PRO A 40 -4.15 1.01 -16.54
N LEU A 41 -5.44 1.37 -16.57
CA LEU A 41 -5.92 2.74 -16.40
C LEU A 41 -6.61 2.88 -15.05
N LEU A 42 -6.20 3.86 -14.28
CA LEU A 42 -6.87 4.24 -13.03
C LEU A 42 -7.50 5.60 -13.19
N ALA A 43 -8.82 5.68 -13.00
CA ALA A 43 -9.57 6.93 -13.03
C ALA A 43 -10.00 7.32 -11.61
N GLY A 44 -9.65 8.53 -11.17
CA GLY A 44 -10.09 9.07 -9.88
C GLY A 44 -11.44 9.75 -9.97
N GLU A 45 -12.28 9.54 -8.97
CA GLU A 45 -13.48 10.35 -8.78
C GLU A 45 -13.11 11.80 -8.51
N VAL A 46 -13.93 12.74 -8.96
CA VAL A 46 -13.88 14.15 -8.57
C VAL A 46 -14.36 14.34 -7.13
N VAL A 47 -14.26 15.55 -6.57
CA VAL A 47 -14.70 15.80 -5.18
C VAL A 47 -16.10 15.24 -4.94
N ASN A 48 -16.24 14.44 -3.89
CA ASN A 48 -17.45 13.67 -3.62
C ASN A 48 -18.56 14.55 -3.00
N ALA A 49 -19.81 14.12 -3.14
CA ALA A 49 -20.98 14.81 -2.60
C ALA A 49 -20.95 14.92 -1.07
N ASP A 50 -20.31 14.00 -0.35
CA ASP A 50 -20.16 14.02 1.11
C ASP A 50 -19.33 15.23 1.61
N HIS A 51 -18.50 15.82 0.74
CA HIS A 51 -17.77 17.06 0.96
C HIS A 51 -18.28 18.23 0.11
N GLY A 52 -19.51 18.14 -0.39
CA GLY A 52 -20.17 19.20 -1.13
C GLY A 52 -19.62 19.43 -2.55
N GLY A 53 -18.98 18.40 -3.15
CA GLY A 53 -18.38 18.51 -4.47
C GLY A 53 -19.33 19.03 -5.54
N THR A 54 -18.97 20.15 -6.19
CA THR A 54 -19.80 20.83 -7.20
C THR A 54 -20.02 19.98 -8.44
N CYS A 55 -19.05 19.09 -8.75
CA CYS A 55 -19.11 18.19 -9.90
C CYS A 55 -19.36 16.73 -9.49
N ALA A 56 -19.85 16.47 -8.27
CA ALA A 56 -20.03 15.13 -7.74
C ALA A 56 -20.97 14.24 -8.59
N ALA A 57 -21.87 14.84 -9.38
CA ALA A 57 -22.73 14.14 -10.34
C ALA A 57 -21.92 13.42 -11.45
N MET A 58 -20.63 13.73 -11.61
CA MET A 58 -19.73 13.02 -12.53
C MET A 58 -19.29 11.66 -11.99
N ASN A 59 -19.24 11.45 -10.69
CA ASN A 59 -18.71 10.21 -10.11
C ASN A 59 -19.47 8.94 -10.51
N PRO A 60 -20.82 8.92 -10.60
CA PRO A 60 -21.53 7.78 -11.19
C PRO A 60 -21.14 7.49 -12.64
N ILE A 61 -20.83 8.52 -13.43
CA ILE A 61 -20.39 8.35 -14.83
C ILE A 61 -18.98 7.78 -14.87
N ILE A 62 -18.04 8.31 -14.06
CA ILE A 62 -16.69 7.77 -13.92
C ILE A 62 -16.74 6.30 -13.50
N ALA A 63 -17.66 5.93 -12.63
CA ALA A 63 -17.83 4.55 -12.15
C ALA A 63 -18.17 3.54 -13.25
N THR A 64 -18.66 3.99 -14.41
CA THR A 64 -18.98 3.11 -15.55
C THR A 64 -17.76 2.82 -16.44
N LEU A 65 -16.62 3.51 -16.27
CA LEU A 65 -15.46 3.37 -17.13
C LEU A 65 -14.93 1.91 -17.24
N PRO A 66 -14.91 1.09 -16.16
CA PRO A 66 -14.50 -0.31 -16.26
C PRO A 66 -15.41 -1.19 -17.13
N GLN A 67 -16.60 -0.71 -17.49
CA GLN A 67 -17.51 -1.43 -18.41
C GLN A 67 -17.03 -1.31 -19.87
N VAL A 68 -16.31 -0.23 -20.21
CA VAL A 68 -15.81 0.03 -21.57
C VAL A 68 -14.31 -0.22 -21.73
N ILE A 69 -13.52 -0.10 -20.63
CA ILE A 69 -12.08 -0.41 -20.59
C ILE A 69 -11.85 -1.52 -19.57
N LYS A 70 -11.54 -2.73 -20.04
CA LYS A 70 -11.43 -3.93 -19.16
C LYS A 70 -10.30 -3.83 -18.13
N ASN A 71 -9.14 -3.29 -18.53
CA ASN A 71 -7.99 -3.12 -17.63
C ASN A 71 -8.04 -1.73 -16.96
N CYS A 72 -9.15 -1.46 -16.28
CA CYS A 72 -9.43 -0.16 -15.62
C CYS A 72 -9.99 -0.38 -14.22
N ALA A 73 -9.62 0.52 -13.30
CA ALA A 73 -10.25 0.63 -11.99
C ALA A 73 -10.55 2.09 -11.66
N VAL A 74 -11.59 2.31 -10.85
CA VAL A 74 -11.96 3.62 -10.35
C VAL A 74 -11.49 3.80 -8.92
N VAL A 75 -10.88 4.95 -8.63
CA VAL A 75 -10.35 5.31 -7.31
C VAL A 75 -11.32 6.26 -6.65
N SER A 76 -11.93 5.81 -5.55
CA SER A 76 -12.96 6.60 -4.86
C SER A 76 -12.38 7.81 -4.15
N SER A 77 -13.11 8.91 -4.23
CA SER A 77 -12.86 10.16 -3.50
C SER A 77 -13.67 10.30 -2.21
N LYS A 78 -14.49 9.31 -1.86
CA LYS A 78 -15.37 9.37 -0.69
C LYS A 78 -14.56 9.66 0.59
N GLY A 79 -15.01 10.62 1.38
CA GLY A 79 -14.40 11.05 2.64
C GLY A 79 -13.14 11.90 2.48
N LEU A 80 -12.79 12.34 1.27
CA LEU A 80 -11.61 13.17 1.05
C LEU A 80 -11.95 14.65 1.19
N SER A 81 -11.12 15.36 1.96
CA SER A 81 -11.26 16.81 2.14
C SER A 81 -10.97 17.59 0.85
N CYS A 82 -11.65 18.71 0.68
CA CYS A 82 -11.52 19.58 -0.48
C CYS A 82 -11.21 21.02 -0.08
N ALA A 83 -10.78 21.81 -1.04
CA ALA A 83 -10.61 23.25 -0.91
C ALA A 83 -11.97 23.96 -0.79
N ALA A 84 -11.95 25.25 -0.45
CA ALA A 84 -13.17 26.06 -0.25
C ALA A 84 -14.02 26.24 -1.52
N ASP A 85 -13.47 25.94 -2.70
CA ASP A 85 -14.20 25.98 -3.97
C ASP A 85 -15.06 24.73 -4.21
N HIS A 86 -14.94 23.71 -3.38
CA HIS A 86 -15.62 22.42 -3.51
C HIS A 86 -15.41 21.74 -4.88
N LEU A 87 -14.38 22.14 -5.61
CA LEU A 87 -14.01 21.62 -6.93
C LEU A 87 -12.68 20.86 -6.86
N HIS A 88 -11.72 21.39 -6.12
CA HIS A 88 -10.38 20.81 -5.99
C HIS A 88 -10.19 20.17 -4.62
N PHE A 89 -9.44 19.08 -4.55
CA PHE A 89 -9.03 18.53 -3.26
C PHE A 89 -8.00 19.47 -2.61
N ASP A 90 -8.04 19.53 -1.29
CA ASP A 90 -6.95 20.16 -0.54
C ASP A 90 -5.70 19.25 -0.48
N ALA A 91 -4.64 19.74 0.14
CA ALA A 91 -3.38 18.99 0.23
C ALA A 91 -3.52 17.65 0.99
N ALA A 92 -4.45 17.55 1.95
CA ALA A 92 -4.72 16.32 2.68
C ALA A 92 -5.50 15.33 1.80
N GLY A 93 -6.55 15.81 1.12
CA GLY A 93 -7.33 15.03 0.16
C GLY A 93 -6.47 14.46 -0.96
N TYR A 94 -5.61 15.27 -1.58
CA TYR A 94 -4.69 14.78 -2.63
C TYR A 94 -3.72 13.71 -2.14
N ARG A 95 -3.18 13.82 -0.91
CA ARG A 95 -2.30 12.80 -0.36
C ARG A 95 -3.02 11.46 -0.16
N VAL A 96 -4.26 11.50 0.32
CA VAL A 96 -5.07 10.27 0.49
C VAL A 96 -5.46 9.70 -0.86
N LEU A 97 -5.90 10.54 -1.80
CA LEU A 97 -6.22 10.12 -3.16
C LEU A 97 -5.03 9.45 -3.83
N GLY A 98 -3.83 10.03 -3.72
CA GLY A 98 -2.58 9.45 -4.25
C GLY A 98 -2.28 8.07 -3.67
N ARG A 99 -2.49 7.86 -2.36
CA ARG A 99 -2.35 6.54 -1.73
C ARG A 99 -3.38 5.55 -2.26
N ARG A 100 -4.62 5.98 -2.46
CA ARG A 100 -5.67 5.13 -3.05
C ARG A 100 -5.35 4.73 -4.49
N TYR A 101 -4.80 5.65 -5.29
CA TYR A 101 -4.29 5.34 -6.64
C TYR A 101 -3.17 4.29 -6.58
N ALA A 102 -2.21 4.46 -5.67
CA ALA A 102 -1.11 3.51 -5.50
C ALA A 102 -1.62 2.12 -5.09
N ALA A 103 -2.53 2.04 -4.13
CA ALA A 103 -3.15 0.79 -3.70
C ALA A 103 -3.91 0.09 -4.85
N ALA A 104 -4.71 0.84 -5.60
CA ALA A 104 -5.44 0.31 -6.75
C ALA A 104 -4.49 -0.20 -7.84
N MET A 105 -3.38 0.51 -8.12
CA MET A 105 -2.38 0.07 -9.09
C MET A 105 -1.67 -1.20 -8.63
N LEU A 106 -1.26 -1.27 -7.36
CA LEU A 106 -0.63 -2.47 -6.79
C LEU A 106 -1.56 -3.68 -6.88
N LYS A 107 -2.85 -3.48 -6.59
CA LYS A 107 -3.88 -4.52 -6.74
C LYS A 107 -3.97 -5.03 -8.18
N MET A 108 -4.06 -4.14 -9.16
CA MET A 108 -4.11 -4.50 -10.58
C MET A 108 -2.84 -5.21 -11.06
N MET A 109 -1.71 -4.91 -10.43
CA MET A 109 -0.42 -5.57 -10.70
C MET A 109 -0.23 -6.89 -9.94
N GLY A 110 -1.20 -7.34 -9.13
CA GLY A 110 -1.07 -8.51 -8.26
C GLY A 110 -0.01 -8.35 -7.16
N LYS A 111 0.28 -7.10 -6.75
CA LYS A 111 1.27 -6.73 -5.72
C LYS A 111 0.64 -6.14 -4.47
N GLU A 112 -0.65 -6.36 -4.29
CA GLU A 112 -1.38 -5.88 -3.12
C GLU A 112 -0.77 -6.44 -1.82
N LEU A 113 -0.63 -5.59 -0.82
CA LEU A 113 -0.31 -6.07 0.52
C LEU A 113 -1.53 -6.81 1.06
N PRO A 114 -1.34 -7.99 1.66
CA PRO A 114 -2.44 -8.74 2.25
C PRO A 114 -3.06 -7.93 3.41
N THR A 115 -4.35 -8.10 3.60
CA THR A 115 -5.07 -7.54 4.76
C THR A 115 -4.50 -8.09 6.06
N THR A 116 -4.72 -7.40 7.18
CA THR A 116 -4.27 -7.87 8.50
C THR A 116 -4.81 -9.28 8.80
N GLU A 117 -6.06 -9.55 8.45
CA GLU A 117 -6.67 -10.88 8.65
C GLU A 117 -5.97 -11.96 7.82
N GLU A 118 -5.66 -11.67 6.57
CA GLU A 118 -4.90 -12.59 5.69
C GLU A 118 -3.47 -12.80 6.19
N ILE A 119 -2.81 -11.74 6.69
CA ILE A 119 -1.49 -11.86 7.34
C ILE A 119 -1.59 -12.80 8.54
N MET A 120 -2.52 -12.54 9.46
CA MET A 120 -2.70 -13.35 10.68
C MET A 120 -2.96 -14.83 10.35
N LYS A 121 -3.75 -15.11 9.32
CA LYS A 121 -4.11 -16.47 8.89
C LYS A 121 -2.95 -17.25 8.26
N ASN A 122 -2.09 -16.55 7.51
CA ASN A 122 -1.07 -17.18 6.66
C ASN A 122 0.36 -17.06 7.21
N THR A 123 0.53 -16.50 8.39
CA THR A 123 1.83 -16.27 9.02
C THR A 123 1.85 -16.74 10.46
N VAL A 124 3.05 -16.90 11.01
CA VAL A 124 3.28 -17.17 12.44
C VAL A 124 3.99 -15.99 13.09
N GLU A 125 3.75 -15.77 14.38
CA GLU A 125 4.48 -14.76 15.16
C GLU A 125 5.97 -15.09 15.19
N ALA A 126 6.80 -14.04 15.11
CA ALA A 126 8.23 -14.22 15.32
C ALA A 126 8.51 -14.59 16.79
N SER A 127 9.45 -15.51 17.01
CA SER A 127 9.85 -15.97 18.35
C SER A 127 10.43 -14.85 19.23
N SER A 128 10.85 -13.75 18.61
CA SER A 128 11.41 -12.57 19.24
C SER A 128 10.38 -11.50 19.63
N ASN A 129 9.10 -11.74 19.40
CA ASN A 129 8.07 -10.77 19.78
C ASN A 129 7.99 -10.63 21.31
N MET A 130 7.74 -9.40 21.75
CA MET A 130 7.34 -9.14 23.13
C MET A 130 5.99 -9.80 23.42
N HIS A 131 5.81 -10.26 24.63
CA HIS A 131 4.56 -10.90 25.04
C HIS A 131 3.34 -10.02 24.75
N GLY A 132 2.36 -10.59 24.04
CA GLY A 132 1.15 -9.88 23.63
C GLY A 132 1.29 -9.00 22.38
N CYS A 133 2.42 -9.08 21.67
CA CYS A 133 2.62 -8.41 20.40
C CYS A 133 2.48 -9.39 19.23
N ASP A 134 1.58 -9.06 18.29
CA ASP A 134 1.27 -9.91 17.12
C ASP A 134 2.32 -9.80 16.00
N PHE A 135 3.12 -8.76 15.96
CA PHE A 135 4.10 -8.46 14.91
C PHE A 135 5.49 -8.24 15.49
N PRO A 136 6.57 -8.51 14.68
CA PRO A 136 6.57 -9.03 13.31
C PRO A 136 6.11 -10.48 13.19
N ARG A 137 5.74 -10.89 11.97
CA ARG A 137 5.28 -12.24 11.63
C ARG A 137 6.05 -12.79 10.43
N LEU A 138 6.09 -14.12 10.29
CA LEU A 138 6.78 -14.80 9.18
C LEU A 138 5.82 -15.67 8.38
N ASP A 139 5.91 -15.65 7.06
CA ASP A 139 5.23 -16.60 6.18
C ASP A 139 6.10 -17.83 5.88
N LYS A 140 5.52 -18.79 5.14
CA LYS A 140 6.19 -20.05 4.78
C LYS A 140 7.37 -19.86 3.83
N GLU A 141 7.44 -18.74 3.14
CA GLU A 141 8.54 -18.34 2.25
C GLU A 141 9.59 -17.48 2.95
N SER A 142 9.59 -17.46 4.29
CA SER A 142 10.52 -16.69 5.13
C SER A 142 10.44 -15.16 4.91
N ARG A 143 9.32 -14.64 4.46
CA ARG A 143 9.12 -13.19 4.39
C ARG A 143 8.61 -12.69 5.72
N ALA A 144 9.17 -11.58 6.19
CA ALA A 144 8.72 -10.92 7.40
C ALA A 144 7.65 -9.87 7.09
N TYR A 145 6.63 -9.83 7.92
CA TYR A 145 5.58 -8.82 7.90
C TYR A 145 5.70 -7.98 9.16
N PHE A 146 5.81 -6.68 8.97
CA PHE A 146 5.82 -5.69 10.05
C PHE A 146 4.55 -4.85 9.96
N ARG A 147 3.95 -4.56 11.11
CA ARG A 147 2.77 -3.70 11.20
C ARG A 147 2.85 -2.84 12.46
N ILE A 148 2.82 -1.51 12.30
CA ILE A 148 3.11 -0.54 13.37
C ILE A 148 2.09 0.58 13.30
N PHE A 149 1.49 0.93 14.43
CA PHE A 149 0.62 2.10 14.54
C PHE A 149 1.44 3.35 14.84
N SER A 150 1.44 4.30 13.92
CA SER A 150 2.13 5.59 14.10
C SER A 150 1.50 6.67 13.21
N PRO A 151 0.40 7.30 13.65
CA PRO A 151 -0.38 8.19 12.80
C PRO A 151 0.35 9.47 12.42
N ASP A 152 1.26 9.97 13.26
CA ASP A 152 1.92 11.27 13.07
C ASP A 152 3.23 11.19 12.28
N VAL A 153 3.80 9.99 12.11
CA VAL A 153 5.04 9.75 11.36
C VAL A 153 4.82 9.99 9.87
N LYS A 154 5.78 10.62 9.22
CA LYS A 154 5.73 10.95 7.79
C LYS A 154 6.33 9.84 6.92
N ARG A 155 7.35 9.14 7.43
CA ARG A 155 8.01 8.03 6.75
C ARG A 155 8.46 6.99 7.75
N LEU A 156 8.09 5.74 7.52
CA LEU A 156 8.52 4.60 8.31
C LEU A 156 9.13 3.54 7.41
N GLN A 157 10.29 3.00 7.83
CA GLN A 157 10.97 1.93 7.09
C GLN A 157 11.44 0.86 8.07
N VAL A 158 11.60 -0.35 7.56
CA VAL A 158 12.32 -1.44 8.24
C VAL A 158 13.68 -1.59 7.57
N ASP A 159 14.76 -1.50 8.35
CA ASP A 159 16.14 -1.73 7.92
C ASP A 159 16.58 -3.12 8.43
N ILE A 160 16.66 -4.09 7.53
CA ILE A 160 16.98 -5.49 7.84
C ILE A 160 17.79 -6.10 6.71
N CYS A 161 18.79 -6.92 7.04
CA CYS A 161 19.64 -7.63 6.07
C CYS A 161 20.28 -6.70 5.02
N GLY A 162 20.66 -5.49 5.42
CA GLY A 162 21.29 -4.51 4.53
C GLY A 162 20.34 -3.83 3.53
N LYS A 163 19.02 -4.06 3.66
CA LYS A 163 18.01 -3.45 2.81
C LYS A 163 16.98 -2.67 3.65
N LYS A 164 16.59 -1.52 3.12
CA LYS A 164 15.52 -0.69 3.69
C LYS A 164 14.24 -0.91 2.92
N TYR A 165 13.17 -1.26 3.65
CA TYR A 165 11.84 -1.46 3.11
C TYR A 165 10.96 -0.30 3.55
N ASP A 166 10.47 0.50 2.62
CA ASP A 166 9.47 1.52 2.92
C ASP A 166 8.15 0.86 3.33
N MET A 167 7.55 1.34 4.40
CA MET A 167 6.26 0.88 4.87
C MET A 167 5.14 1.71 4.26
N ASP A 168 4.01 1.06 3.97
CA ASP A 168 2.80 1.72 3.47
C ASP A 168 1.88 2.06 4.63
N LYS A 169 1.42 3.32 4.68
CA LYS A 169 0.52 3.84 5.71
C LYS A 169 -0.92 3.81 5.21
N ASP A 170 -1.81 3.17 5.98
CA ASP A 170 -3.25 3.23 5.73
C ASP A 170 -3.89 4.54 6.27
N GLU A 171 -5.17 4.73 6.01
CA GLU A 171 -5.94 5.91 6.44
C GLU A 171 -6.16 5.99 7.96
N HIS A 172 -5.93 4.89 8.68
CA HIS A 172 -6.06 4.80 10.13
C HIS A 172 -4.75 5.02 10.87
N GLY A 173 -3.63 5.21 10.15
CA GLY A 173 -2.31 5.43 10.74
C GLY A 173 -1.50 4.18 11.01
N TRP A 174 -1.94 3.03 10.51
CA TRP A 174 -1.16 1.81 10.52
C TRP A 174 -0.19 1.76 9.34
N TRP A 175 1.02 1.36 9.64
CA TRP A 175 2.07 1.13 8.68
C TRP A 175 2.30 -0.37 8.52
N THR A 176 2.37 -0.84 7.28
CA THR A 176 2.57 -2.27 6.99
C THR A 176 3.63 -2.43 5.91
N VAL A 177 4.46 -3.47 6.04
CA VAL A 177 5.40 -3.87 4.98
C VAL A 177 5.61 -5.37 5.01
N LYS A 178 5.88 -5.92 3.84
CA LYS A 178 6.35 -7.28 3.62
C LYS A 178 7.75 -7.24 3.02
N THR A 179 8.69 -8.01 3.58
CA THR A 179 10.06 -8.11 3.05
C THR A 179 10.13 -9.07 1.86
N ASP A 180 11.26 -9.08 1.18
CA ASP A 180 11.67 -10.25 0.40
C ASP A 180 11.91 -11.45 1.34
N PRO A 181 12.03 -12.69 0.81
CA PRO A 181 12.44 -13.83 1.62
C PRO A 181 13.77 -13.55 2.36
N LEU A 182 13.74 -13.72 3.67
CA LEU A 182 14.93 -13.58 4.51
C LEU A 182 15.71 -14.90 4.55
N VAL A 183 17.01 -14.81 4.73
CA VAL A 183 17.85 -15.99 4.95
C VAL A 183 17.51 -16.60 6.31
N VAL A 184 17.59 -17.93 6.40
CA VAL A 184 17.44 -18.66 7.67
C VAL A 184 18.46 -18.17 8.70
N GLY A 185 18.04 -18.02 9.96
CA GLY A 185 18.85 -17.58 11.08
C GLY A 185 18.34 -16.33 11.76
N PHE A 186 19.14 -15.81 12.68
CA PHE A 186 18.80 -14.63 13.46
C PHE A 186 19.29 -13.35 12.76
N HIS A 187 18.39 -12.35 12.64
CA HIS A 187 18.69 -11.07 12.01
C HIS A 187 18.39 -9.91 12.96
N TYR A 188 19.33 -8.98 13.06
CA TYR A 188 19.06 -7.68 13.67
C TYR A 188 18.32 -6.78 12.69
N TYR A 189 17.38 -5.97 13.20
CA TYR A 189 16.69 -4.96 12.43
C TYR A 189 16.43 -3.69 13.23
N PHE A 190 16.15 -2.61 12.52
CA PHE A 190 15.78 -1.32 13.06
C PHE A 190 14.57 -0.75 12.34
N LEU A 191 13.80 0.06 13.03
CA LEU A 191 12.83 0.94 12.40
C LEU A 191 13.51 2.28 12.11
N LEU A 192 13.24 2.84 10.93
CA LEU A 192 13.66 4.19 10.58
C LEU A 192 12.41 5.09 10.60
N VAL A 193 12.28 5.88 11.67
CA VAL A 193 11.17 6.80 11.91
C VAL A 193 11.60 8.19 11.49
N ASP A 194 11.06 8.71 10.38
CA ASP A 194 11.45 9.99 9.77
C ASP A 194 12.98 10.14 9.61
N GLY A 195 13.67 9.01 9.33
CA GLY A 195 15.11 8.94 9.15
C GLY A 195 15.92 8.58 10.39
N PHE A 196 15.33 8.58 11.58
CA PHE A 196 16.00 8.19 12.83
C PHE A 196 15.89 6.68 13.08
N SER A 197 17.02 6.03 13.33
CA SER A 197 17.07 4.61 13.66
C SER A 197 16.64 4.37 15.10
N VAL A 198 15.59 3.57 15.29
CA VAL A 198 15.05 3.19 16.60
C VAL A 198 14.84 1.69 16.69
N ILE A 199 14.75 1.16 17.90
CA ILE A 199 14.32 -0.23 18.13
C ILE A 199 12.81 -0.35 17.97
N ASP A 200 12.34 -1.52 17.57
CA ASP A 200 10.92 -1.85 17.53
C ASP A 200 10.43 -2.18 18.96
N PRO A 201 9.46 -1.44 19.49
CA PRO A 201 8.92 -1.70 20.83
C PRO A 201 8.16 -3.05 20.92
N MET A 202 7.79 -3.66 19.81
CA MET A 202 7.11 -4.95 19.78
C MET A 202 8.06 -6.16 19.75
N SER A 203 9.37 -5.92 19.59
CA SER A 203 10.40 -6.97 19.59
C SER A 203 11.22 -6.96 20.88
N CYS A 204 11.64 -8.14 21.31
CA CYS A 204 12.71 -8.25 22.30
C CYS A 204 13.95 -7.50 21.80
N THR A 205 14.71 -6.94 22.75
CA THR A 205 15.88 -6.14 22.46
C THR A 205 17.14 -6.94 22.71
N TYR A 206 18.07 -6.88 21.77
CA TYR A 206 19.33 -7.60 21.78
C TYR A 206 20.50 -6.62 21.67
N PHE A 207 21.62 -6.93 22.30
CA PHE A 207 22.84 -6.18 22.07
C PHE A 207 23.61 -6.80 20.91
N GLY A 208 23.64 -6.06 19.79
CA GLY A 208 24.35 -6.49 18.58
C GLY A 208 24.80 -5.28 17.76
N CYS A 209 25.80 -5.47 16.88
CA CYS A 209 26.35 -4.39 16.06
C CYS A 209 26.75 -3.14 16.89
N SER A 210 27.32 -3.37 18.08
CA SER A 210 27.75 -2.35 19.05
C SER A 210 26.64 -1.46 19.62
N ARG A 211 25.36 -1.85 19.49
CA ARG A 211 24.20 -1.13 20.04
C ARG A 211 23.03 -2.08 20.30
N MET A 212 22.02 -1.57 20.99
CA MET A 212 20.74 -2.27 21.14
C MET A 212 20.03 -2.32 19.79
N ALA A 213 19.47 -3.47 19.45
CA ALA A 213 18.77 -3.74 18.20
C ALA A 213 17.53 -4.60 18.46
N SER A 214 16.53 -4.51 17.61
CA SER A 214 15.47 -5.51 17.51
C SER A 214 15.97 -6.74 16.78
N GLY A 215 15.31 -7.87 16.96
CA GLY A 215 15.72 -9.12 16.33
C GLY A 215 14.53 -9.89 15.76
N ILE A 216 14.80 -10.67 14.74
CA ILE A 216 13.86 -11.64 14.19
C ILE A 216 14.61 -12.91 13.84
N GLU A 217 14.05 -14.06 14.21
CA GLU A 217 14.59 -15.36 13.88
C GLU A 217 13.77 -16.01 12.77
N VAL A 218 14.43 -16.34 11.66
CA VAL A 218 13.86 -17.13 10.58
C VAL A 218 14.20 -18.60 10.83
N PRO A 219 13.22 -19.46 11.15
CA PRO A 219 13.47 -20.83 11.58
C PRO A 219 14.00 -21.71 10.44
N GLU A 220 14.88 -22.63 10.77
CA GLU A 220 15.49 -23.61 9.84
C GLU A 220 14.53 -24.75 9.42
N GLY A 221 13.27 -24.71 9.81
CA GLY A 221 12.34 -25.81 9.57
C GLY A 221 12.72 -27.07 10.35
N LYS A 222 12.60 -28.23 9.73
CA LYS A 222 12.88 -29.52 10.41
C LYS A 222 14.33 -29.70 10.85
N GLU A 223 15.29 -29.11 10.15
CA GLU A 223 16.70 -29.17 10.51
C GLU A 223 17.00 -28.36 11.78
N GLY A 224 16.26 -27.30 12.03
CA GLY A 224 16.35 -26.47 13.23
C GLY A 224 15.86 -27.19 14.50
N ASP A 225 15.03 -28.22 14.38
CA ASP A 225 14.56 -29.00 15.53
C ASP A 225 15.71 -29.68 16.28
N TYR A 226 16.86 -29.87 15.61
CA TYR A 226 18.06 -30.44 16.23
C TYR A 226 18.64 -29.55 17.35
N TYR A 227 18.43 -28.24 17.27
CA TYR A 227 18.95 -27.24 18.22
C TYR A 227 17.91 -26.77 19.24
N ARG A 228 16.67 -27.29 19.19
CA ARG A 228 15.64 -26.91 20.16
C ARG A 228 15.84 -27.67 21.46
N PRO A 229 15.75 -27.00 22.62
CA PRO A 229 15.68 -27.71 23.91
C PRO A 229 14.51 -28.68 23.93
N GLN A 230 14.75 -29.90 24.35
CA GLN A 230 13.71 -30.91 24.55
C GLN A 230 12.95 -30.64 25.85
#